data_710aacaa286032ee0a33b509ce0626b7
#
_entry.id   710aacaa286032ee0a33b509ce0626b7
#
_cell.length_a   1.000
_cell.length_b   1.000
_cell.length_c   1.000
_cell.angle_alpha   90.00
_cell.angle_beta   90.00
_cell.angle_gamma   90.00
#
_symmetry.space_group_name_H-M   'P 1'
#
loop_
_entity.id
_entity.type
_entity.pdbx_description
1 polymer ?
#
loop_
_entity_poly.entity_id
_entity_poly.type
_entity_poly.pdbx_seq_one_letter_code
_entity_poly.pdbx_strand_id
1 'polypeptide(L)'
;MADELVLTCPRALLDEIGSFQGLTTNVDAYIPRILEAQNTRYIPRSTAEADPGFKQIIPYVLIRRGETLLHYVRGKGSGEKRLVAMGSIGIGGHINHRDEHLFGAGLDFYVEAVRRELREEIRIAGQPQMPVVALINDDSTPVGQVHLGVVHVCTLGDEMVSRGESCITDLRFLTIAELQARREQMESWSQFCLDAMLSARGLW
;
A
#
# COMPACT_ATOMS: atom_id res chain seq x y z
N MET A 1 -6.78 8.74 -23.75
CA MET A 1 -6.69 7.40 -23.11
C MET A 1 -7.93 7.23 -22.26
N ALA A 2 -8.53 6.04 -22.21
CA ALA A 2 -9.62 5.77 -21.28
C ALA A 2 -9.10 5.93 -19.84
N ASP A 3 -9.94 6.50 -18.95
CA ASP A 3 -9.61 6.64 -17.53
C ASP A 3 -9.49 5.25 -16.89
N GLU A 4 -8.49 5.07 -16.04
CA GLU A 4 -8.25 3.81 -15.34
C GLU A 4 -9.39 3.54 -14.35
N LEU A 5 -9.93 2.32 -14.34
CA LEU A 5 -10.91 1.90 -13.34
C LEU A 5 -10.19 1.29 -12.15
N VAL A 6 -10.32 1.91 -10.97
CA VAL A 6 -9.65 1.52 -9.73
C VAL A 6 -10.62 0.94 -8.70
N LEU A 7 -10.15 -0.04 -7.93
CA LEU A 7 -10.92 -0.71 -6.88
C LEU A 7 -11.12 0.24 -5.69
N THR A 8 -12.37 0.40 -5.29
CA THR A 8 -12.76 1.28 -4.17
C THR A 8 -13.74 0.61 -3.23
N CYS A 9 -13.83 1.12 -2.00
CA CYS A 9 -14.94 0.85 -1.09
C CYS A 9 -15.59 2.17 -0.64
N PRO A 10 -16.88 2.16 -0.22
CA PRO A 10 -17.52 3.34 0.35
C PRO A 10 -16.82 3.79 1.64
N ARG A 11 -16.62 5.10 1.80
CA ARG A 11 -16.07 5.68 3.03
C ARG A 11 -16.95 5.33 4.25
N ALA A 12 -18.28 5.33 4.08
CA ALA A 12 -19.25 4.97 5.11
C ALA A 12 -19.03 3.56 5.71
N LEU A 13 -18.47 2.62 4.92
CA LEU A 13 -18.15 1.28 5.42
C LEU A 13 -17.12 1.32 6.57
N LEU A 14 -16.13 2.22 6.50
CA LEU A 14 -15.17 2.40 7.59
C LEU A 14 -15.83 2.96 8.83
N ASP A 15 -16.83 3.85 8.69
CA ASP A 15 -17.58 4.39 9.80
C ASP A 15 -18.45 3.32 10.47
N GLU A 16 -19.02 2.40 9.69
CA GLU A 16 -19.82 1.28 10.21
C GLU A 16 -18.97 0.25 10.97
N ILE A 17 -17.76 -0.06 10.48
CA ILE A 17 -16.84 -1.01 11.15
C ILE A 17 -16.21 -0.35 12.39
N GLY A 18 -15.90 0.94 12.30
CA GLY A 18 -15.24 1.75 13.31
C GLY A 18 -14.14 2.60 12.66
N SER A 19 -14.37 3.90 12.54
CA SER A 19 -13.38 4.82 11.95
C SER A 19 -12.08 4.84 12.75
N PHE A 20 -10.96 4.97 12.06
CA PHE A 20 -9.64 5.16 12.66
C PHE A 20 -8.83 6.18 11.86
N GLN A 21 -7.84 6.78 12.51
CA GLN A 21 -6.85 7.67 11.90
C GLN A 21 -5.45 7.10 12.14
N GLY A 22 -4.59 7.14 11.12
CA GLY A 22 -3.27 6.56 11.15
C GLY A 22 -3.30 5.07 10.81
N LEU A 23 -2.66 4.22 11.62
CA LEU A 23 -2.50 2.79 11.38
C LEU A 23 -3.27 1.95 12.40
N THR A 24 -3.96 0.90 11.95
CA THR A 24 -4.57 -0.13 12.80
C THR A 24 -4.09 -1.52 12.41
N THR A 25 -3.82 -2.38 13.41
CA THR A 25 -3.49 -3.80 13.24
C THR A 25 -4.71 -4.73 13.37
N ASN A 26 -5.91 -4.18 13.55
CA ASN A 26 -7.15 -4.96 13.66
C ASN A 26 -7.67 -5.41 12.29
N VAL A 27 -6.82 -6.09 11.51
CA VAL A 27 -7.12 -6.50 10.11
C VAL A 27 -8.34 -7.38 9.99
N ASP A 28 -8.58 -8.26 10.97
CA ASP A 28 -9.68 -9.23 10.94
C ASP A 28 -11.06 -8.56 11.00
N ALA A 29 -11.16 -7.37 11.58
CA ALA A 29 -12.41 -6.62 11.61
C ALA A 29 -12.72 -5.94 10.26
N TYR A 30 -11.70 -5.56 9.49
CA TYR A 30 -11.86 -4.72 8.30
C TYR A 30 -11.76 -5.51 6.99
N ILE A 31 -10.72 -6.33 6.80
CA ILE A 31 -10.41 -6.93 5.52
C ILE A 31 -11.54 -7.81 4.98
N PRO A 32 -12.16 -8.70 5.77
CA PRO A 32 -13.28 -9.52 5.28
C PRO A 32 -14.44 -8.65 4.79
N ARG A 33 -14.76 -7.57 5.51
CA ARG A 33 -15.84 -6.65 5.18
C ARG A 33 -15.52 -5.80 3.94
N ILE A 34 -14.29 -5.26 3.86
CA ILE A 34 -13.86 -4.39 2.75
C ILE A 34 -13.81 -5.16 1.43
N LEU A 35 -13.33 -6.41 1.43
CA LEU A 35 -13.17 -7.21 0.21
C LEU A 35 -14.41 -8.04 -0.18
N GLU A 36 -15.54 -7.88 0.53
CA GLU A 36 -16.82 -8.45 0.08
C GLU A 36 -17.27 -7.79 -1.23
N ALA A 37 -17.72 -8.59 -2.18
CA ALA A 37 -18.09 -8.12 -3.53
C ALA A 37 -19.15 -6.99 -3.53
N GLN A 38 -20.10 -7.00 -2.57
CA GLN A 38 -21.10 -5.94 -2.44
C GLN A 38 -20.54 -4.62 -1.91
N ASN A 39 -19.38 -4.64 -1.26
CA ASN A 39 -18.72 -3.49 -0.65
C ASN A 39 -17.62 -2.89 -1.54
N THR A 40 -17.27 -3.56 -2.64
CA THR A 40 -16.27 -3.06 -3.59
C THR A 40 -16.91 -2.67 -4.92
N ARG A 41 -16.30 -1.70 -5.58
CA ARG A 41 -16.64 -1.31 -6.95
C ARG A 41 -15.47 -0.70 -7.67
N TYR A 42 -15.47 -0.83 -8.98
CA TYR A 42 -14.53 -0.14 -9.85
C TYR A 42 -15.14 1.16 -10.34
N ILE A 43 -14.46 2.27 -10.09
CA ILE A 43 -14.85 3.60 -10.59
C ILE A 43 -13.68 4.25 -11.31
N PRO A 44 -13.93 5.20 -12.25
CA PRO A 44 -12.85 5.93 -12.90
C PRO A 44 -11.95 6.61 -11.86
N ARG A 45 -10.65 6.49 -12.03
CA ARG A 45 -9.65 7.04 -11.10
C ARG A 45 -9.81 8.54 -10.89
N SER A 46 -10.08 9.30 -11.96
CA SER A 46 -10.35 10.74 -11.85
C SER A 46 -11.55 11.06 -10.95
N THR A 47 -12.58 10.20 -10.98
CA THR A 47 -13.76 10.31 -10.10
C THR A 47 -13.37 9.94 -8.65
N ALA A 48 -12.64 8.83 -8.47
CA ALA A 48 -12.20 8.38 -7.14
C ALA A 48 -11.29 9.40 -6.45
N GLU A 49 -10.42 10.08 -7.19
CA GLU A 49 -9.54 11.13 -6.67
C GLU A 49 -10.27 12.42 -6.29
N ALA A 50 -11.48 12.63 -6.79
CA ALA A 50 -12.29 13.84 -6.54
C ALA A 50 -13.41 13.63 -5.52
N ASP A 51 -13.75 12.37 -5.16
CA ASP A 51 -14.88 12.05 -4.30
C ASP A 51 -14.45 11.35 -3.00
N PRO A 52 -14.37 12.06 -1.87
CA PRO A 52 -14.03 11.46 -0.56
C PRO A 52 -15.13 10.53 0.00
N GLY A 53 -16.25 10.35 -0.67
CA GLY A 53 -17.25 9.32 -0.39
C GLY A 53 -16.73 7.90 -0.68
N PHE A 54 -15.59 7.78 -1.37
CA PHE A 54 -14.94 6.53 -1.69
C PHE A 54 -13.48 6.52 -1.21
N LYS A 55 -13.01 5.33 -0.83
CA LYS A 55 -11.60 5.04 -0.55
C LYS A 55 -11.06 4.09 -1.62
N GLN A 56 -10.04 4.49 -2.35
CA GLN A 56 -9.27 3.62 -3.24
C GLN A 56 -8.47 2.65 -2.40
N ILE A 57 -8.60 1.35 -2.67
CA ILE A 57 -7.89 0.29 -1.94
C ILE A 57 -6.49 0.17 -2.53
N ILE A 58 -5.49 0.53 -1.74
CA ILE A 58 -4.08 0.56 -2.14
C ILE A 58 -3.30 -0.49 -1.36
N PRO A 59 -2.85 -1.60 -1.97
CA PRO A 59 -1.82 -2.44 -1.36
C PRO A 59 -0.57 -1.62 -1.06
N TYR A 60 0.01 -1.82 0.11
CA TYR A 60 1.22 -1.15 0.57
C TYR A 60 2.17 -2.19 1.16
N VAL A 61 3.11 -2.68 0.34
CA VAL A 61 3.94 -3.84 0.65
C VAL A 61 5.28 -3.41 1.25
N LEU A 62 5.47 -3.67 2.53
CA LEU A 62 6.75 -3.53 3.23
C LEU A 62 7.61 -4.75 2.92
N ILE A 63 8.85 -4.53 2.48
CA ILE A 63 9.77 -5.62 2.17
C ILE A 63 10.86 -5.65 3.23
N ARG A 64 10.87 -6.75 3.98
CA ARG A 64 11.78 -6.98 5.10
C ARG A 64 12.86 -8.00 4.75
N ARG A 65 14.09 -7.72 5.17
CA ARG A 65 15.21 -8.68 5.17
C ARG A 65 15.93 -8.60 6.50
N GLY A 66 15.80 -9.66 7.31
CA GLY A 66 16.32 -9.62 8.69
C GLY A 66 15.76 -8.43 9.46
N GLU A 67 16.63 -7.57 9.97
CA GLU A 67 16.29 -6.36 10.73
C GLU A 67 16.25 -5.08 9.87
N THR A 68 16.19 -5.24 8.54
CA THR A 68 16.16 -4.12 7.60
C THR A 68 14.90 -4.10 6.76
N LEU A 69 14.50 -2.91 6.30
CA LEU A 69 13.40 -2.69 5.35
C LEU A 69 13.92 -2.08 4.06
N LEU A 70 13.28 -2.44 2.96
CA LEU A 70 13.52 -1.79 1.69
C LEU A 70 13.01 -0.35 1.76
N HIS A 71 13.89 0.58 1.45
CA HIS A 71 13.61 2.00 1.32
C HIS A 71 13.95 2.47 -0.08
N TYR A 72 13.19 3.42 -0.60
CA TYR A 72 13.45 4.08 -1.86
C TYR A 72 12.99 5.54 -1.81
N VAL A 73 13.41 6.32 -2.82
CA VAL A 73 12.94 7.70 -3.03
C VAL A 73 12.10 7.76 -4.29
N ARG A 74 10.93 8.39 -4.22
CA ARG A 74 10.03 8.57 -5.36
C ARG A 74 10.61 9.53 -6.39
N GLY A 75 10.82 9.04 -7.60
CA GLY A 75 11.32 9.83 -8.73
C GLY A 75 10.24 10.70 -9.39
N LYS A 76 10.66 11.59 -10.30
CA LYS A 76 9.79 12.56 -10.98
C LYS A 76 8.68 11.97 -11.87
N GLY A 77 8.77 10.70 -12.24
CA GLY A 77 7.77 9.99 -13.02
C GLY A 77 6.71 9.26 -12.18
N SER A 78 6.76 9.37 -10.85
CA SER A 78 5.76 8.82 -9.94
C SER A 78 4.37 9.36 -10.28
N GLY A 79 3.36 8.49 -10.31
CA GLY A 79 1.98 8.86 -10.60
C GLY A 79 1.41 9.88 -9.61
N GLU A 80 1.88 9.88 -8.35
CA GLU A 80 1.50 10.86 -7.32
C GLU A 80 2.56 11.97 -7.20
N LYS A 81 2.31 13.08 -7.88
CA LYS A 81 3.25 14.21 -7.96
C LYS A 81 3.58 14.87 -6.60
N ARG A 82 2.64 14.79 -5.65
CA ARG A 82 2.80 15.37 -4.29
C ARG A 82 3.83 14.62 -3.44
N LEU A 83 4.13 13.37 -3.79
CA LEU A 83 5.09 12.52 -3.07
C LEU A 83 6.46 12.45 -3.73
N VAL A 84 6.70 13.21 -4.81
CA VAL A 84 8.00 13.26 -5.50
C VAL A 84 9.09 13.72 -4.54
N ALA A 85 10.23 13.02 -4.59
CA ALA A 85 11.39 13.18 -3.70
C ALA A 85 11.16 12.79 -2.22
N MET A 86 9.97 12.28 -1.86
CA MET A 86 9.75 11.69 -0.53
C MET A 86 10.32 10.27 -0.48
N GLY A 87 10.86 9.91 0.67
CA GLY A 87 11.24 8.53 0.98
C GLY A 87 10.01 7.66 1.23
N SER A 88 10.07 6.39 0.82
CA SER A 88 9.03 5.40 1.10
C SER A 88 9.65 4.07 1.50
N ILE A 89 8.96 3.33 2.38
CA ILE A 89 9.28 1.94 2.74
C ILE A 89 8.23 0.94 2.23
N GLY A 90 7.17 1.43 1.58
CA GLY A 90 6.12 0.58 1.02
C GLY A 90 6.00 0.71 -0.49
N ILE A 91 5.93 -0.42 -1.17
CA ILE A 91 5.61 -0.51 -2.58
C ILE A 91 4.10 -0.64 -2.71
N GLY A 92 3.47 0.18 -3.53
CA GLY A 92 2.03 0.12 -3.71
C GLY A 92 1.55 0.79 -4.99
N GLY A 93 0.34 0.43 -5.40
CA GLY A 93 -0.30 0.96 -6.58
C GLY A 93 -1.80 0.68 -6.59
N HIS A 94 -2.48 1.00 -7.70
CA HIS A 94 -3.92 0.84 -7.81
C HIS A 94 -4.30 -0.55 -8.29
N ILE A 95 -5.25 -1.19 -7.60
CA ILE A 95 -5.88 -2.40 -8.11
C ILE A 95 -6.86 -1.96 -9.20
N ASN A 96 -6.67 -2.46 -10.41
CA ASN A 96 -7.46 -2.06 -11.56
C ASN A 96 -8.41 -3.19 -12.05
N HIS A 97 -9.42 -2.82 -12.84
CA HIS A 97 -10.42 -3.76 -13.32
C HIS A 97 -9.86 -4.91 -14.19
N ARG A 98 -8.66 -4.77 -14.74
CA ARG A 98 -8.02 -5.84 -15.52
C ARG A 98 -7.60 -7.01 -14.63
N ASP A 99 -7.29 -6.74 -13.36
CA ASP A 99 -6.94 -7.78 -12.39
C ASP A 99 -8.10 -8.75 -12.17
N GLU A 100 -9.35 -8.24 -12.05
CA GLU A 100 -10.54 -9.07 -11.89
C GLU A 100 -10.78 -9.99 -13.10
N HIS A 101 -10.60 -9.49 -14.31
CA HIS A 101 -10.72 -10.30 -15.53
C HIS A 101 -9.69 -11.41 -15.64
N LEU A 102 -8.50 -11.22 -15.07
CA LEU A 102 -7.40 -12.18 -15.13
C LEU A 102 -7.47 -13.24 -14.02
N PHE A 103 -7.93 -12.87 -12.83
CA PHE A 103 -7.77 -13.67 -11.61
C PHE A 103 -9.10 -14.05 -10.92
N GLY A 104 -10.25 -13.58 -11.42
CA GLY A 104 -11.56 -13.83 -10.79
C GLY A 104 -11.87 -12.80 -9.68
N ALA A 105 -12.75 -13.19 -8.74
CA ALA A 105 -13.21 -12.31 -7.66
C ALA A 105 -12.78 -12.83 -6.27
N GLY A 106 -12.76 -11.94 -5.27
CA GLY A 106 -12.49 -12.29 -3.88
C GLY A 106 -11.03 -12.13 -3.46
N LEU A 107 -10.64 -12.82 -2.40
CA LEU A 107 -9.32 -12.66 -1.79
C LEU A 107 -8.18 -13.10 -2.71
N ASP A 108 -8.37 -14.18 -3.49
CA ASP A 108 -7.35 -14.68 -4.41
C ASP A 108 -7.02 -13.67 -5.50
N PHE A 109 -8.05 -13.04 -6.08
CA PHE A 109 -7.90 -11.94 -7.03
C PHE A 109 -7.10 -10.78 -6.41
N TYR A 110 -7.43 -10.37 -5.19
CA TYR A 110 -6.74 -9.30 -4.50
C TYR A 110 -5.25 -9.60 -4.33
N VAL A 111 -4.90 -10.81 -3.90
CA VAL A 111 -3.50 -11.23 -3.72
C VAL A 111 -2.72 -11.20 -5.04
N GLU A 112 -3.33 -11.64 -6.16
CA GLU A 112 -2.67 -11.60 -7.47
C GLU A 112 -2.49 -10.15 -7.98
N ALA A 113 -3.46 -9.27 -7.72
CA ALA A 113 -3.32 -7.84 -8.01
C ALA A 113 -2.15 -7.20 -7.23
N VAL A 114 -2.01 -7.52 -5.93
CA VAL A 114 -0.85 -7.08 -5.12
C VAL A 114 0.47 -7.58 -5.72
N ARG A 115 0.51 -8.86 -6.15
CA ARG A 115 1.71 -9.43 -6.79
C ARG A 115 2.06 -8.75 -8.11
N ARG A 116 1.06 -8.38 -8.90
CA ARG A 116 1.27 -7.64 -10.16
C ARG A 116 1.90 -6.28 -9.87
N GLU A 117 1.29 -5.47 -9.00
CA GLU A 117 1.83 -4.16 -8.61
C GLU A 117 3.27 -4.26 -8.12
N LEU A 118 3.54 -5.24 -7.24
CA LEU A 118 4.90 -5.45 -6.74
C LEU A 118 5.89 -5.75 -7.87
N ARG A 119 5.52 -6.60 -8.85
CA ARG A 119 6.40 -6.97 -9.98
C ARG A 119 6.65 -5.80 -10.95
N GLU A 120 5.70 -4.88 -11.10
CA GLU A 120 5.87 -3.68 -11.94
C GLU A 120 6.91 -2.73 -11.33
N GLU A 121 6.91 -2.60 -10.01
CA GLU A 121 7.79 -1.69 -9.30
C GLU A 121 9.19 -2.26 -9.02
N ILE A 122 9.26 -3.54 -8.66
CA ILE A 122 10.51 -4.21 -8.30
C ILE A 122 10.54 -5.66 -8.82
N ARG A 123 11.75 -6.19 -8.95
CA ARG A 123 12.00 -7.60 -9.28
C ARG A 123 12.48 -8.34 -8.06
N ILE A 124 11.73 -9.37 -7.67
CA ILE A 124 12.06 -10.31 -6.59
C ILE A 124 11.97 -11.72 -7.16
N ALA A 125 12.94 -12.58 -6.83
CA ALA A 125 12.88 -13.99 -7.21
C ALA A 125 11.81 -14.73 -6.40
N GLY A 126 11.08 -15.66 -7.04
CA GLY A 126 10.07 -16.48 -6.38
C GLY A 126 8.70 -15.81 -6.20
N GLN A 127 7.91 -16.38 -5.33
CA GLN A 127 6.59 -15.90 -4.95
C GLN A 127 6.48 -15.81 -3.42
N PRO A 128 7.06 -14.79 -2.80
CA PRO A 128 7.02 -14.65 -1.35
C PRO A 128 5.59 -14.49 -0.84
N GLN A 129 5.37 -14.94 0.39
CA GLN A 129 4.13 -14.68 1.11
C GLN A 129 4.06 -13.20 1.51
N MET A 130 2.85 -12.63 1.45
CA MET A 130 2.59 -11.24 1.77
C MET A 130 1.33 -11.12 2.63
N PRO A 131 1.36 -11.60 3.89
CA PRO A 131 0.20 -11.45 4.78
C PRO A 131 -0.15 -9.98 4.98
N VAL A 132 -1.44 -9.69 5.12
CA VAL A 132 -1.92 -8.38 5.59
C VAL A 132 -1.62 -8.27 7.08
N VAL A 133 -1.02 -7.15 7.50
CA VAL A 133 -0.62 -6.92 8.91
C VAL A 133 -1.26 -5.67 9.50
N ALA A 134 -1.70 -4.73 8.68
CA ALA A 134 -2.32 -3.48 9.13
C ALA A 134 -3.15 -2.82 8.02
N LEU A 135 -3.90 -1.79 8.40
CA LEU A 135 -4.50 -0.83 7.47
C LEU A 135 -4.07 0.58 7.86
N ILE A 136 -4.05 1.47 6.85
CA ILE A 136 -3.76 2.91 7.02
C ILE A 136 -4.94 3.73 6.48
N ASN A 137 -5.46 4.62 7.33
CA ASN A 137 -6.38 5.68 6.94
C ASN A 137 -5.83 7.03 7.40
N ASP A 138 -5.64 7.96 6.45
CA ASP A 138 -5.09 9.29 6.75
C ASP A 138 -5.99 10.39 6.18
N ASP A 139 -7.04 10.71 6.91
CA ASP A 139 -7.98 11.76 6.50
C ASP A 139 -7.43 13.18 6.68
N SER A 140 -6.20 13.34 7.20
CA SER A 140 -5.56 14.65 7.40
C SER A 140 -5.03 15.28 6.09
N THR A 141 -4.90 14.47 5.04
CA THR A 141 -4.38 14.92 3.73
C THR A 141 -5.39 14.69 2.62
N PRO A 142 -5.41 15.54 1.57
CA PRO A 142 -6.29 15.32 0.41
C PRO A 142 -6.07 13.97 -0.28
N VAL A 143 -4.84 13.46 -0.31
CA VAL A 143 -4.52 12.11 -0.83
C VAL A 143 -5.13 11.05 0.07
N GLY A 144 -4.90 11.14 1.36
CA GLY A 144 -5.36 10.14 2.31
C GLY A 144 -6.89 10.09 2.44
N GLN A 145 -7.59 11.22 2.21
CA GLN A 145 -9.07 11.25 2.22
C GLN A 145 -9.71 10.31 1.19
N VAL A 146 -9.02 10.03 0.10
CA VAL A 146 -9.52 9.18 -1.00
C VAL A 146 -8.78 7.84 -1.13
N HIS A 147 -7.86 7.53 -0.21
CA HIS A 147 -7.09 6.28 -0.21
C HIS A 147 -7.20 5.53 1.11
N LEU A 148 -7.18 4.21 1.05
CA LEU A 148 -7.08 3.27 2.17
C LEU A 148 -5.91 2.34 1.91
N GLY A 149 -4.87 2.39 2.73
CA GLY A 149 -3.71 1.52 2.64
C GLY A 149 -4.01 0.14 3.26
N VAL A 150 -3.71 -0.92 2.53
CA VAL A 150 -3.70 -2.30 3.07
C VAL A 150 -2.24 -2.74 3.16
N VAL A 151 -1.72 -2.77 4.38
CA VAL A 151 -0.29 -3.01 4.63
C VAL A 151 0.00 -4.51 4.62
N HIS A 152 0.92 -4.90 3.77
CA HIS A 152 1.47 -6.25 3.69
C HIS A 152 2.91 -6.28 4.15
N VAL A 153 3.37 -7.41 4.66
CA VAL A 153 4.80 -7.67 4.92
C VAL A 153 5.27 -8.82 4.04
N CYS A 154 6.26 -8.52 3.22
CA CYS A 154 7.00 -9.48 2.41
C CYS A 154 8.35 -9.74 3.07
N THR A 155 8.54 -10.90 3.70
CA THR A 155 9.83 -11.27 4.32
C THR A 155 10.69 -12.02 3.32
N LEU A 156 11.89 -11.52 3.07
CA LEU A 156 12.90 -12.12 2.20
C LEU A 156 14.03 -12.75 3.01
N GLY A 157 14.59 -13.83 2.48
CA GLY A 157 15.89 -14.36 2.85
C GLY A 157 17.02 -13.68 2.06
N ASP A 158 17.70 -14.45 1.21
CA ASP A 158 18.81 -13.99 0.36
C ASP A 158 18.38 -13.57 -1.06
N GLU A 159 17.06 -13.51 -1.32
CA GLU A 159 16.56 -13.16 -2.65
C GLU A 159 17.02 -11.77 -3.06
N MET A 160 17.53 -11.68 -4.28
CA MET A 160 17.95 -10.40 -4.87
C MET A 160 16.72 -9.53 -5.16
N VAL A 161 16.81 -8.27 -4.77
CA VAL A 161 15.84 -7.23 -5.13
C VAL A 161 16.50 -6.23 -6.05
N SER A 162 15.86 -5.96 -7.17
CA SER A 162 16.29 -4.93 -8.12
C SER A 162 15.11 -4.10 -8.58
N ARG A 163 15.39 -2.93 -9.15
CA ARG A 163 14.35 -2.05 -9.71
C ARG A 163 13.62 -2.73 -10.85
N GLY A 164 12.30 -2.54 -10.91
CA GLY A 164 11.49 -2.76 -12.10
C GLY A 164 11.62 -1.60 -13.10
N GLU A 165 10.54 -1.33 -13.83
CA GLU A 165 10.48 -0.23 -14.82
C GLU A 165 10.07 1.12 -14.21
N SER A 166 9.89 1.19 -12.90
CA SER A 166 9.31 2.34 -12.23
C SER A 166 10.28 3.49 -11.98
N CYS A 167 9.72 4.60 -11.57
CA CYS A 167 10.43 5.82 -11.19
C CYS A 167 11.04 5.75 -9.77
N ILE A 168 11.35 4.55 -9.28
CA ILE A 168 12.03 4.33 -8.01
C ILE A 168 13.51 4.71 -8.13
N THR A 169 13.98 5.54 -7.22
CA THR A 169 15.40 5.90 -7.07
C THR A 169 15.89 5.55 -5.67
N ASP A 170 17.21 5.46 -5.49
CA ASP A 170 17.86 5.21 -4.19
C ASP A 170 17.33 3.97 -3.44
N LEU A 171 17.15 2.86 -4.17
CA LEU A 171 16.65 1.61 -3.63
C LEU A 171 17.71 0.91 -2.78
N ARG A 172 17.45 0.74 -1.48
CA ARG A 172 18.35 0.09 -0.53
C ARG A 172 17.63 -0.46 0.70
N PHE A 173 18.21 -1.44 1.36
CA PHE A 173 17.75 -1.89 2.67
C PHE A 173 18.35 -1.00 3.76
N LEU A 174 17.51 -0.51 4.69
CA LEU A 174 17.91 0.32 5.82
C LEU A 174 17.43 -0.31 7.13
N THR A 175 18.22 -0.15 8.17
CA THR A 175 17.82 -0.50 9.54
C THR A 175 16.74 0.45 10.06
N ILE A 176 16.02 0.01 11.10
CA ILE A 176 15.00 0.88 11.75
C ILE A 176 15.63 2.19 12.26
N ALA A 177 16.85 2.15 12.80
CA ALA A 177 17.54 3.36 13.27
C ALA A 177 17.86 4.34 12.12
N GLU A 178 18.28 3.84 10.95
CA GLU A 178 18.53 4.67 9.77
C GLU A 178 17.24 5.26 9.21
N LEU A 179 16.13 4.51 9.26
CA LEU A 179 14.80 4.99 8.86
C LEU A 179 14.29 6.06 9.83
N GLN A 180 14.48 5.89 11.13
CA GLN A 180 14.13 6.92 12.13
C GLN A 180 14.86 8.24 11.89
N ALA A 181 16.14 8.20 11.55
CA ALA A 181 16.93 9.38 11.23
C ALA A 181 16.43 10.13 9.96
N ARG A 182 15.63 9.45 9.13
CA ARG A 182 15.05 9.98 7.88
C ARG A 182 13.54 10.21 7.94
N ARG A 183 12.91 9.97 9.08
CA ARG A 183 11.44 9.93 9.24
C ARG A 183 10.76 11.16 8.63
N GLU A 184 11.25 12.35 8.89
CA GLU A 184 10.66 13.61 8.39
C GLU A 184 10.79 13.80 6.85
N GLN A 185 11.62 12.99 6.20
CA GLN A 185 11.79 12.99 4.75
C GLN A 185 10.93 11.90 4.06
N MET A 186 10.16 11.14 4.84
CA MET A 186 9.31 10.06 4.33
C MET A 186 7.85 10.49 4.25
N GLU A 187 7.11 9.86 3.34
CA GLU A 187 5.66 10.03 3.23
C GLU A 187 4.92 9.57 4.51
N SER A 188 3.73 10.09 4.77
CA SER A 188 2.99 9.84 6.02
C SER A 188 2.73 8.36 6.29
N TRP A 189 2.39 7.57 5.25
CA TRP A 189 2.15 6.13 5.40
C TRP A 189 3.40 5.36 5.86
N SER A 190 4.55 5.73 5.34
CA SER A 190 5.84 5.19 5.79
C SER A 190 6.12 5.57 7.24
N GLN A 191 5.81 6.80 7.65
CA GLN A 191 5.95 7.25 9.03
C GLN A 191 5.04 6.45 9.97
N PHE A 192 3.77 6.24 9.61
CA PHE A 192 2.84 5.42 10.42
C PHE A 192 3.34 3.98 10.59
N CYS A 193 3.84 3.36 9.51
CA CYS A 193 4.41 2.02 9.60
C CYS A 193 5.64 1.98 10.50
N LEU A 194 6.55 2.94 10.35
CA LEU A 194 7.77 3.03 11.17
C LEU A 194 7.43 3.23 12.65
N ASP A 195 6.51 4.14 12.97
CA ASP A 195 6.07 4.41 14.35
C ASP A 195 5.41 3.17 14.99
N ALA A 196 4.62 2.40 14.19
CA ALA A 196 4.01 1.16 14.66
C ALA A 196 5.05 0.07 14.95
N MET A 197 6.13 -0.03 14.17
CA MET A 197 7.24 -0.97 14.41
C MET A 197 8.01 -0.65 15.68
N LEU A 198 8.12 0.64 16.02
CA LEU A 198 8.78 1.12 17.23
C LEU A 198 7.91 1.00 18.47
N SER A 199 6.61 0.84 18.30
CA SER A 199 5.69 0.64 19.42
C SER A 199 5.80 -0.79 19.97
N ALA A 200 5.40 -0.98 21.24
CA ALA A 200 5.36 -2.28 21.90
C ALA A 200 4.41 -3.31 21.22
N ARG A 201 3.60 -2.86 20.25
CA ARG A 201 2.66 -3.72 19.50
C ARG A 201 3.30 -4.42 18.30
N GLY A 202 4.40 -3.86 17.78
CA GLY A 202 5.07 -4.40 16.58
C GLY A 202 4.15 -4.52 15.35
N LEU A 203 4.71 -4.66 14.15
CA LEU A 203 3.97 -5.06 12.94
C LEU A 203 4.26 -6.53 12.54
N TRP A 204 5.21 -7.20 13.23
CA TRP A 204 5.63 -8.61 13.04
C TRP A 204 6.25 -9.19 14.29
#